data_24234c3095beada8eb63cad30025dc86
#
_entry.id   24234c3095beada8eb63cad30025dc86
#
_cell.length_a   1.000
_cell.length_b   1.000
_cell.length_c   1.000
_cell.angle_alpha   90.00
_cell.angle_beta   90.00
_cell.angle_gamma   90.00
#
_symmetry.space_group_name_H-M   'P 1'
#
loop_
_entity.id
_entity.type
_entity.pdbx_description
1 polymer ?
#
loop_
_entity_poly.entity_id
_entity_poly.type
_entity_poly.pdbx_seq_one_letter_code
_entity_poly.pdbx_strand_id
1 'polypeptide(L)'
;MKLVVVSAGLSSPSSTRLLADRLTAATLRHTDAEPEVIELRDLATRIAQHLVTGFPPAHLAAALDAVAAADGLIAVTPVFAASYSGLFKSFFDLIDQDALTGKPVLLGATGGTPRHSLVTEHALRPLFTHLRALVLPTAVYAASQDWGQEGLAQRISRAGAELARFTTPAAAHGKAEDTAHATDHATAHGTVRATAGAITSVDPADGLAVVPFAQRLAALNAE
;
A
#
# COMPACT_ATOMS: atom_id res chain seq x y z
N MET A 1 9.35 -17.30 2.90
CA MET A 1 8.77 -15.95 2.77
C MET A 1 7.97 -15.63 4.03
N LYS A 2 8.22 -14.50 4.66
CA LYS A 2 7.45 -14.02 5.82
C LYS A 2 6.29 -13.15 5.37
N LEU A 3 5.07 -13.57 5.63
CA LEU A 3 3.86 -12.80 5.40
C LEU A 3 3.30 -12.31 6.73
N VAL A 4 3.27 -11.00 6.95
CA VAL A 4 2.66 -10.44 8.16
C VAL A 4 1.25 -9.93 7.84
N VAL A 5 0.31 -10.20 8.74
CA VAL A 5 -1.10 -9.83 8.62
C VAL A 5 -1.47 -8.98 9.82
N VAL A 6 -1.76 -7.71 9.60
CA VAL A 6 -2.19 -6.78 10.64
C VAL A 6 -3.70 -6.60 10.56
N SER A 7 -4.40 -6.93 11.65
CA SER A 7 -5.85 -6.78 11.78
C SER A 7 -6.20 -5.80 12.91
N ALA A 8 -6.94 -4.75 12.59
CA ALA A 8 -7.40 -3.75 13.55
C ALA A 8 -8.85 -3.96 14.02
N GLY A 9 -9.38 -5.17 13.87
CA GLY A 9 -10.72 -5.52 14.38
C GLY A 9 -10.80 -5.41 15.90
N LEU A 10 -11.85 -4.77 16.43
CA LEU A 10 -12.03 -4.58 17.88
C LEU A 10 -12.98 -5.59 18.53
N SER A 11 -13.93 -6.14 17.76
CA SER A 11 -14.92 -7.10 18.25
C SER A 11 -14.45 -8.55 18.18
N SER A 12 -15.14 -9.42 18.93
CA SER A 12 -15.02 -10.87 18.81
C SER A 12 -16.44 -11.45 18.78
N PRO A 13 -16.90 -12.04 17.66
CA PRO A 13 -16.17 -12.21 16.39
C PRO A 13 -15.95 -10.88 15.64
N SER A 14 -14.94 -10.85 14.75
CA SER A 14 -14.57 -9.65 13.99
C SER A 14 -14.64 -9.91 12.48
N SER A 15 -15.44 -9.11 11.77
CA SER A 15 -15.48 -9.12 10.30
C SER A 15 -14.14 -8.68 9.68
N THR A 16 -13.43 -7.78 10.35
CA THR A 16 -12.09 -7.32 9.92
C THR A 16 -11.09 -8.47 9.99
N ARG A 17 -11.10 -9.26 11.09
CA ARG A 17 -10.26 -10.46 11.19
C ARG A 17 -10.66 -11.50 10.15
N LEU A 18 -11.95 -11.73 9.93
CA LEU A 18 -12.43 -12.65 8.90
C LEU A 18 -11.95 -12.24 7.49
N LEU A 19 -11.94 -10.93 7.17
CA LEU A 19 -11.39 -10.45 5.91
C LEU A 19 -9.88 -10.73 5.83
N ALA A 20 -9.14 -10.43 6.89
CA ALA A 20 -7.71 -10.70 6.98
C ALA A 20 -7.40 -12.19 6.75
N ASP A 21 -8.13 -13.09 7.41
CA ASP A 21 -7.97 -14.54 7.26
C ASP A 21 -8.27 -15.00 5.83
N ARG A 22 -9.31 -14.47 5.19
CA ARG A 22 -9.65 -14.81 3.80
C ARG A 22 -8.62 -14.30 2.80
N LEU A 23 -8.08 -13.08 2.99
CA LEU A 23 -6.99 -12.55 2.17
C LEU A 23 -5.72 -13.38 2.33
N THR A 24 -5.38 -13.75 3.56
CA THR A 24 -4.26 -14.64 3.87
C THR A 24 -4.42 -15.99 3.17
N ALA A 25 -5.56 -16.64 3.34
CA ALA A 25 -5.85 -17.93 2.69
C ALA A 25 -5.80 -17.82 1.15
N ALA A 26 -6.24 -16.67 0.58
CA ALA A 26 -6.16 -16.43 -0.85
C ALA A 26 -4.70 -16.27 -1.33
N THR A 27 -3.84 -15.62 -0.56
CA THR A 27 -2.43 -15.47 -0.86
C THR A 27 -1.70 -16.81 -0.78
N LEU A 28 -1.95 -17.59 0.27
CA LEU A 28 -1.31 -18.90 0.50
C LEU A 28 -1.65 -19.96 -0.55
N ARG A 29 -2.68 -19.76 -1.36
CA ARG A 29 -2.92 -20.63 -2.53
C ARG A 29 -1.87 -20.48 -3.63
N HIS A 30 -1.07 -19.43 -3.58
CA HIS A 30 -0.11 -19.06 -4.62
C HIS A 30 1.34 -18.92 -4.12
N THR A 31 1.58 -19.20 -2.83
CA THR A 31 2.91 -19.09 -2.21
C THR A 31 3.01 -19.95 -0.94
N ASP A 32 4.20 -20.47 -0.64
CA ASP A 32 4.53 -21.21 0.59
C ASP A 32 4.96 -20.25 1.72
N ALA A 33 4.25 -19.14 1.88
CA ALA A 33 4.53 -18.16 2.92
C ALA A 33 4.09 -18.68 4.29
N GLU A 34 4.83 -18.30 5.32
CA GLU A 34 4.42 -18.48 6.72
C GLU A 34 3.74 -17.20 7.22
N PRO A 35 2.42 -17.23 7.48
CA PRO A 35 1.70 -16.07 7.93
C PRO A 35 1.85 -15.84 9.43
N GLU A 36 2.21 -14.63 9.83
CA GLU A 36 2.15 -14.17 11.21
C GLU A 36 1.01 -13.15 11.35
N VAL A 37 0.05 -13.42 12.23
CA VAL A 37 -1.13 -12.56 12.42
C VAL A 37 -0.98 -11.72 13.68
N ILE A 38 -1.06 -10.41 13.52
CA ILE A 38 -1.00 -9.41 14.59
C ILE A 38 -2.40 -8.80 14.75
N GLU A 39 -3.06 -9.09 15.88
CA GLU A 39 -4.32 -8.43 16.24
C GLU A 39 -4.05 -7.19 17.09
N LEU A 40 -4.30 -6.01 16.53
CA LEU A 40 -3.98 -4.74 17.19
C LEU A 40 -4.75 -4.52 18.49
N ARG A 41 -5.96 -5.09 18.62
CA ARG A 41 -6.73 -4.99 19.87
C ARG A 41 -5.96 -5.54 21.08
N ASP A 42 -5.16 -6.60 20.87
CA ASP A 42 -4.39 -7.24 21.95
C ASP A 42 -3.15 -6.38 22.34
N LEU A 43 -2.77 -5.45 21.47
CA LEU A 43 -1.68 -4.50 21.64
C LEU A 43 -2.15 -3.08 22.02
N ALA A 44 -3.47 -2.81 22.06
CA ALA A 44 -4.03 -1.47 22.16
C ALA A 44 -3.47 -0.66 23.34
N THR A 45 -3.43 -1.24 24.54
CA THR A 45 -2.86 -0.58 25.73
C THR A 45 -1.36 -0.34 25.60
N ARG A 46 -0.63 -1.29 24.98
CA ARG A 46 0.82 -1.17 24.76
C ARG A 46 1.17 -0.12 23.72
N ILE A 47 0.34 0.02 22.68
CA ILE A 47 0.44 1.10 21.68
C ILE A 47 0.25 2.44 22.38
N ALA A 48 -0.81 2.61 23.17
CA ALA A 48 -1.06 3.84 23.92
C ALA A 48 0.08 4.17 24.91
N GLN A 49 0.59 3.17 25.62
CA GLN A 49 1.73 3.34 26.52
C GLN A 49 2.98 3.80 25.76
N HIS A 50 3.30 3.19 24.63
CA HIS A 50 4.46 3.58 23.83
C HIS A 50 4.35 5.01 23.29
N LEU A 51 3.17 5.42 22.80
CA LEU A 51 2.93 6.80 22.32
C LEU A 51 3.21 7.86 23.39
N VAL A 52 3.02 7.52 24.69
CA VAL A 52 3.24 8.45 25.81
C VAL A 52 4.67 8.37 26.36
N THR A 53 5.25 7.17 26.41
CA THR A 53 6.54 6.95 27.09
C THR A 53 7.74 6.95 26.13
N GLY A 54 7.50 6.72 24.83
CA GLY A 54 8.55 6.53 23.82
C GLY A 54 9.26 5.15 23.87
N PHE A 55 8.84 4.24 24.76
CA PHE A 55 9.46 2.92 24.91
C PHE A 55 8.45 1.81 24.62
N PRO A 56 8.68 0.96 23.58
CA PRO A 56 7.76 -0.13 23.24
C PRO A 56 7.94 -1.28 24.26
N PRO A 57 6.83 -1.74 24.89
CA PRO A 57 6.87 -3.01 25.62
C PRO A 57 7.21 -4.18 24.69
N ALA A 58 7.85 -5.24 25.22
CA ALA A 58 8.44 -6.33 24.44
C ALA A 58 7.50 -6.93 23.36
N HIS A 59 6.22 -7.17 23.69
CA HIS A 59 5.25 -7.70 22.71
C HIS A 59 4.93 -6.72 21.58
N LEU A 60 4.94 -5.40 21.85
CA LEU A 60 4.75 -4.39 20.80
C LEU A 60 6.01 -4.28 19.95
N ALA A 61 7.20 -4.27 20.57
CA ALA A 61 8.47 -4.27 19.84
C ALA A 61 8.54 -5.46 18.87
N ALA A 62 8.23 -6.67 19.32
CA ALA A 62 8.21 -7.86 18.47
C ALA A 62 7.24 -7.73 17.30
N ALA A 63 6.05 -7.13 17.49
CA ALA A 63 5.09 -6.89 16.42
C ALA A 63 5.59 -5.85 15.39
N LEU A 64 6.25 -4.78 15.86
CA LEU A 64 6.86 -3.78 14.97
C LEU A 64 8.02 -4.38 14.16
N ASP A 65 8.87 -5.17 14.82
CA ASP A 65 9.99 -5.90 14.20
C ASP A 65 9.49 -6.91 13.16
N ALA A 66 8.40 -7.64 13.46
CA ALA A 66 7.79 -8.58 12.52
C ALA A 66 7.31 -7.86 11.25
N VAL A 67 6.65 -6.72 11.38
CA VAL A 67 6.20 -5.90 10.23
C VAL A 67 7.41 -5.35 9.45
N ALA A 68 8.45 -4.90 10.14
CA ALA A 68 9.67 -4.41 9.50
C ALA A 68 10.40 -5.52 8.72
N ALA A 69 10.44 -6.75 9.26
CA ALA A 69 11.13 -7.90 8.66
C ALA A 69 10.28 -8.69 7.65
N ALA A 70 9.01 -8.31 7.42
CA ALA A 70 8.12 -9.02 6.50
C ALA A 70 8.53 -8.84 5.04
N ASP A 71 8.38 -9.89 4.21
CA ASP A 71 8.53 -9.82 2.76
C ASP A 71 7.25 -9.26 2.08
N GLY A 72 6.10 -9.36 2.75
CA GLY A 72 4.83 -8.82 2.31
C GLY A 72 3.89 -8.58 3.48
N LEU A 73 2.97 -7.63 3.33
CA LEU A 73 2.04 -7.22 4.37
C LEU A 73 0.59 -7.27 3.89
N ILE A 74 -0.29 -7.80 4.72
CA ILE A 74 -1.74 -7.64 4.59
C ILE A 74 -2.19 -6.72 5.73
N ALA A 75 -2.77 -5.55 5.42
CA ALA A 75 -3.18 -4.57 6.41
C ALA A 75 -4.70 -4.35 6.32
N VAL A 76 -5.44 -4.73 7.39
CA VAL A 76 -6.90 -4.70 7.39
C VAL A 76 -7.45 -3.91 8.58
N THR A 77 -8.35 -2.96 8.30
CA THR A 77 -8.96 -2.07 9.30
C THR A 77 -10.48 -2.04 9.19
N PRO A 78 -11.20 -1.89 10.28
CA PRO A 78 -12.60 -1.45 10.20
C PRO A 78 -12.67 0.04 9.84
N VAL A 79 -13.78 0.45 9.21
CA VAL A 79 -14.06 1.87 8.97
C VAL A 79 -14.80 2.45 10.16
N PHE A 80 -14.18 3.45 10.79
CA PHE A 80 -14.77 4.27 11.83
C PHE A 80 -14.68 5.74 11.43
N ALA A 81 -15.76 6.49 11.63
CA ALA A 81 -15.83 7.92 11.25
C ALA A 81 -15.30 8.18 9.82
N ALA A 82 -15.75 7.35 8.85
CA ALA A 82 -15.42 7.42 7.42
C ALA A 82 -13.93 7.21 7.06
N SER A 83 -13.10 6.73 7.98
CA SER A 83 -11.67 6.45 7.76
C SER A 83 -11.25 5.13 8.40
N TYR A 84 -9.97 4.77 8.34
CA TYR A 84 -9.41 3.67 9.12
C TYR A 84 -9.57 3.92 10.62
N SER A 85 -9.53 2.86 11.44
CA SER A 85 -9.66 3.00 12.89
C SER A 85 -8.48 3.76 13.51
N GLY A 86 -8.72 4.49 14.60
CA GLY A 86 -7.65 5.19 15.32
C GLY A 86 -6.55 4.24 15.81
N LEU A 87 -6.92 3.02 16.25
CA LEU A 87 -5.95 2.01 16.67
C LEU A 87 -5.04 1.57 15.51
N PHE A 88 -5.60 1.44 14.29
CA PHE A 88 -4.81 1.14 13.09
C PHE A 88 -3.78 2.24 12.83
N LYS A 89 -4.22 3.51 12.83
CA LYS A 89 -3.32 4.64 12.64
C LYS A 89 -2.24 4.69 13.72
N SER A 90 -2.63 4.56 14.99
CA SER A 90 -1.69 4.59 16.11
C SER A 90 -0.60 3.53 16.01
N PHE A 91 -0.91 2.34 15.50
CA PHE A 91 0.11 1.30 15.28
C PHE A 91 1.07 1.68 14.14
N PHE A 92 0.53 2.14 12.99
CA PHE A 92 1.38 2.50 11.84
C PHE A 92 2.17 3.79 12.06
N ASP A 93 1.79 4.64 13.02
CA ASP A 93 2.58 5.80 13.44
C ASP A 93 3.85 5.41 14.24
N LEU A 94 3.91 4.17 14.74
CA LEU A 94 5.06 3.63 15.45
C LEU A 94 6.04 2.90 14.53
N ILE A 95 5.67 2.65 13.27
CA ILE A 95 6.53 1.99 12.28
C ILE A 95 7.60 2.97 11.82
N ASP A 96 8.83 2.50 11.78
CA ASP A 96 9.95 3.28 11.27
C ASP A 96 9.71 3.70 9.82
N GLN A 97 10.00 4.94 9.48
CA GLN A 97 9.60 5.57 8.22
C GLN A 97 10.07 4.78 6.98
N ASP A 98 11.22 4.12 7.07
CA ASP A 98 11.79 3.37 5.96
C ASP A 98 11.50 1.86 6.01
N ALA A 99 10.88 1.37 7.09
CA ALA A 99 10.65 -0.07 7.30
C ALA A 99 9.71 -0.71 6.27
N LEU A 100 8.85 0.07 5.64
CA LEU A 100 7.94 -0.40 4.58
C LEU A 100 8.39 -0.04 3.17
N THR A 101 9.57 0.57 2.99
CA THR A 101 10.05 1.01 1.67
C THR A 101 10.10 -0.15 0.67
N GLY A 102 9.33 -0.03 -0.42
CA GLY A 102 9.23 -1.04 -1.48
C GLY A 102 8.53 -2.34 -1.08
N LYS A 103 8.05 -2.47 0.17
CA LYS A 103 7.35 -3.67 0.65
C LYS A 103 5.97 -3.79 0.03
N PRO A 104 5.62 -4.93 -0.61
CA PRO A 104 4.29 -5.17 -1.14
C PRO A 104 3.24 -5.18 -0.01
N VAL A 105 2.22 -4.33 -0.15
CA VAL A 105 1.14 -4.20 0.84
C VAL A 105 -0.22 -4.37 0.19
N LEU A 106 -0.97 -5.38 0.65
CA LEU A 106 -2.36 -5.61 0.31
C LEU A 106 -3.25 -4.93 1.35
N LEU A 107 -4.10 -4.01 0.89
CA LEU A 107 -5.00 -3.26 1.75
C LEU A 107 -6.39 -3.89 1.81
N GLY A 108 -6.94 -3.96 3.03
CA GLY A 108 -8.30 -4.40 3.28
C GLY A 108 -9.04 -3.45 4.22
N ALA A 109 -10.35 -3.28 4.00
CA ALA A 109 -11.20 -2.57 4.94
C ALA A 109 -12.58 -3.21 5.05
N THR A 110 -13.20 -3.10 6.23
CA THR A 110 -14.56 -3.55 6.48
C THR A 110 -15.43 -2.41 6.99
N GLY A 111 -16.70 -2.40 6.59
CA GLY A 111 -17.65 -1.41 7.08
C GLY A 111 -19.09 -1.89 7.02
N GLY A 112 -19.98 -1.16 7.67
CA GLY A 112 -21.41 -1.50 7.70
C GLY A 112 -22.13 -1.33 6.37
N THR A 113 -21.62 -0.43 5.48
CA THR A 113 -22.28 -0.09 4.21
C THR A 113 -21.27 0.08 3.08
N PRO A 114 -21.66 -0.09 1.80
CA PRO A 114 -20.78 0.15 0.65
C PRO A 114 -20.35 1.61 0.47
N ARG A 115 -21.03 2.56 1.13
CA ARG A 115 -20.76 4.00 1.01
C ARG A 115 -19.33 4.40 1.37
N HIS A 116 -18.67 3.60 2.20
CA HIS A 116 -17.31 3.84 2.66
C HIS A 116 -16.24 3.07 1.86
N SER A 117 -16.60 2.47 0.72
CA SER A 117 -15.67 1.66 -0.08
C SER A 117 -14.43 2.44 -0.53
N LEU A 118 -14.56 3.73 -0.77
CA LEU A 118 -13.45 4.60 -1.18
C LEU A 118 -12.41 4.86 -0.07
N VAL A 119 -12.62 4.39 1.16
CA VAL A 119 -11.63 4.48 2.25
C VAL A 119 -10.32 3.81 1.86
N THR A 120 -10.37 2.75 1.04
CA THR A 120 -9.19 2.06 0.53
C THR A 120 -8.31 2.98 -0.31
N GLU A 121 -8.93 3.85 -1.14
CA GLU A 121 -8.23 4.74 -2.05
C GLU A 121 -7.87 6.09 -1.43
N HIS A 122 -8.77 6.67 -0.61
CA HIS A 122 -8.60 8.03 -0.10
C HIS A 122 -8.01 8.12 1.30
N ALA A 123 -7.96 7.01 2.04
CA ALA A 123 -7.36 6.99 3.37
C ALA A 123 -6.20 5.99 3.49
N LEU A 124 -6.44 4.71 3.15
CA LEU A 124 -5.43 3.66 3.32
C LEU A 124 -4.26 3.81 2.33
N ARG A 125 -4.56 3.94 1.03
CA ARG A 125 -3.50 4.07 0.01
C ARG A 125 -2.57 5.25 0.26
N PRO A 126 -3.04 6.49 0.56
CA PRO A 126 -2.17 7.60 0.91
C PRO A 126 -1.28 7.35 2.13
N LEU A 127 -1.80 6.69 3.18
CA LEU A 127 -1.02 6.34 4.36
C LEU A 127 0.16 5.44 4.00
N PHE A 128 -0.07 4.35 3.28
CA PHE A 128 0.98 3.40 2.93
C PHE A 128 1.92 3.94 1.83
N THR A 129 1.43 4.80 0.96
CA THR A 129 2.29 5.53 0.01
C THR A 129 3.23 6.50 0.74
N HIS A 130 2.75 7.18 1.78
CA HIS A 130 3.59 8.02 2.65
C HIS A 130 4.68 7.18 3.33
N LEU A 131 4.37 5.97 3.76
CA LEU A 131 5.31 5.00 4.34
C LEU A 131 6.17 4.30 3.26
N ARG A 132 6.15 4.78 2.00
CA ARG A 132 6.93 4.28 0.86
C ARG A 132 6.70 2.81 0.51
N ALA A 133 5.58 2.23 0.95
CA ALA A 133 5.21 0.86 0.61
C ALA A 133 4.82 0.74 -0.87
N LEU A 134 5.05 -0.45 -1.44
CA LEU A 134 4.49 -0.83 -2.73
C LEU A 134 3.03 -1.26 -2.52
N VAL A 135 2.11 -0.29 -2.57
CA VAL A 135 0.69 -0.57 -2.39
C VAL A 135 0.13 -1.25 -3.64
N LEU A 136 -0.42 -2.46 -3.46
CA LEU A 136 -0.98 -3.23 -4.57
C LEU A 136 -2.17 -2.52 -5.22
N PRO A 137 -2.38 -2.65 -6.54
CA PRO A 137 -3.51 -2.08 -7.25
C PRO A 137 -4.86 -2.53 -6.69
N THR A 138 -5.00 -3.83 -6.37
CA THR A 138 -6.26 -4.39 -5.86
C THR A 138 -6.34 -4.25 -4.34
N ALA A 139 -7.13 -3.30 -3.85
CA ALA A 139 -7.56 -3.25 -2.46
C ALA A 139 -8.95 -3.90 -2.29
N VAL A 140 -9.25 -4.44 -1.09
CA VAL A 140 -10.52 -5.14 -0.85
C VAL A 140 -11.31 -4.45 0.25
N TYR A 141 -12.49 -3.94 -0.12
CA TYR A 141 -13.49 -3.47 0.83
C TYR A 141 -14.62 -4.51 0.95
N ALA A 142 -15.03 -4.81 2.18
CA ALA A 142 -16.14 -5.69 2.47
C ALA A 142 -17.17 -4.97 3.34
N ALA A 143 -18.34 -4.66 2.77
CA ALA A 143 -19.51 -4.20 3.51
C ALA A 143 -20.24 -5.39 4.15
N SER A 144 -21.12 -5.12 5.13
CA SER A 144 -21.88 -6.18 5.79
C SER A 144 -22.69 -7.04 4.82
N GLN A 145 -23.21 -6.44 3.75
CA GLN A 145 -24.00 -7.13 2.73
C GLN A 145 -23.18 -7.95 1.72
N ASP A 146 -21.86 -7.74 1.67
CA ASP A 146 -21.00 -8.43 0.69
C ASP A 146 -20.63 -9.85 1.13
N TRP A 147 -20.81 -10.14 2.42
CA TRP A 147 -20.49 -11.45 2.97
C TRP A 147 -21.42 -12.54 2.38
N GLY A 148 -20.79 -13.53 1.77
CA GLY A 148 -21.51 -14.59 1.03
C GLY A 148 -21.75 -14.26 -0.45
N GLN A 149 -21.44 -13.05 -0.92
CA GLN A 149 -21.52 -12.71 -2.34
C GLN A 149 -20.28 -13.18 -3.11
N GLU A 150 -20.49 -13.69 -4.32
CA GLU A 150 -19.43 -14.17 -5.20
C GLU A 150 -18.44 -13.06 -5.56
N GLY A 151 -18.90 -11.84 -5.76
CA GLY A 151 -18.08 -10.69 -6.11
C GLY A 151 -17.02 -10.36 -5.05
N LEU A 152 -17.31 -10.54 -3.75
CA LEU A 152 -16.30 -10.38 -2.70
C LEU A 152 -15.24 -11.49 -2.78
N ALA A 153 -15.68 -12.74 -2.97
CA ALA A 153 -14.77 -13.88 -3.08
C ALA A 153 -13.81 -13.73 -4.27
N GLN A 154 -14.28 -13.25 -5.42
CA GLN A 154 -13.47 -12.99 -6.59
C GLN A 154 -12.44 -11.87 -6.35
N ARG A 155 -12.83 -10.76 -5.70
CA ARG A 155 -11.90 -9.67 -5.34
C ARG A 155 -10.81 -10.17 -4.38
N ILE A 156 -11.18 -10.95 -3.37
CA ILE A 156 -10.23 -11.56 -2.42
C ILE A 156 -9.24 -12.48 -3.15
N SER A 157 -9.75 -13.34 -4.04
CA SER A 157 -8.90 -14.26 -4.80
C SER A 157 -7.89 -13.51 -5.69
N ARG A 158 -8.34 -12.46 -6.40
CA ARG A 158 -7.47 -11.61 -7.24
C ARG A 158 -6.40 -10.93 -6.40
N ALA A 159 -6.80 -10.30 -5.29
CA ALA A 159 -5.88 -9.58 -4.40
C ALA A 159 -4.81 -10.50 -3.80
N GLY A 160 -5.18 -11.72 -3.39
CA GLY A 160 -4.23 -12.70 -2.86
C GLY A 160 -3.23 -13.18 -3.92
N ALA A 161 -3.70 -13.48 -5.14
CA ALA A 161 -2.83 -13.84 -6.24
C ALA A 161 -1.89 -12.70 -6.65
N GLU A 162 -2.36 -11.46 -6.55
CA GLU A 162 -1.55 -10.27 -6.83
C GLU A 162 -0.43 -10.13 -5.78
N LEU A 163 -0.73 -10.22 -4.48
CA LEU A 163 0.29 -10.15 -3.44
C LEU A 163 1.35 -11.23 -3.60
N ALA A 164 0.95 -12.47 -3.87
CA ALA A 164 1.88 -13.58 -4.08
C ALA A 164 2.88 -13.31 -5.22
N ARG A 165 2.45 -12.68 -6.32
CA ARG A 165 3.36 -12.33 -7.44
C ARG A 165 4.43 -11.31 -7.05
N PHE A 166 4.09 -10.32 -6.23
CA PHE A 166 5.03 -9.29 -5.81
C PHE A 166 5.96 -9.73 -4.69
N THR A 167 5.62 -10.80 -3.99
CA THR A 167 6.43 -11.34 -2.89
C THR A 167 7.30 -12.52 -3.31
N THR A 168 7.07 -13.11 -4.50
CA THR A 168 7.91 -14.17 -5.04
C THR A 168 9.15 -13.55 -5.69
N PRO A 169 10.39 -13.98 -5.32
CA PRO A 169 11.61 -13.48 -5.96
C PRO A 169 11.56 -13.67 -7.50
N ALA A 170 12.01 -12.66 -8.24
CA ALA A 170 11.99 -12.64 -9.71
C ALA A 170 12.69 -13.83 -10.38
N ALA A 171 13.51 -14.59 -9.65
CA ALA A 171 14.17 -15.81 -10.14
C ALA A 171 13.21 -16.96 -10.54
N ALA A 172 11.94 -16.91 -10.11
CA ALA A 172 10.95 -17.94 -10.48
C ALA A 172 10.25 -17.67 -11.84
N HIS A 173 10.44 -16.50 -12.44
CA HIS A 173 9.82 -16.13 -13.71
C HIS A 173 10.73 -16.32 -14.95
N GLY A 174 11.92 -16.90 -14.79
CA GLY A 174 12.93 -17.06 -15.83
C GLY A 174 12.90 -18.42 -16.53
N LYS A 175 11.74 -18.86 -17.04
CA LYS A 175 11.64 -19.83 -18.15
C LYS A 175 10.51 -19.41 -19.08
N ALA A 176 10.68 -18.27 -19.73
CA ALA A 176 10.04 -18.01 -21.00
C ALA A 176 11.02 -18.49 -22.08
N GLU A 177 10.53 -19.37 -22.93
CA GLU A 177 11.24 -19.99 -24.03
C GLU A 177 11.89 -18.93 -24.93
N ASP A 178 13.20 -19.06 -25.10
CA ASP A 178 14.01 -18.40 -26.12
C ASP A 178 13.59 -18.95 -27.50
N THR A 179 12.56 -18.40 -28.09
CA THR A 179 12.31 -18.55 -29.52
C THR A 179 13.07 -17.47 -30.26
N ALA A 180 14.23 -17.85 -30.74
CA ALA A 180 15.06 -17.09 -31.66
C ALA A 180 14.23 -16.55 -32.84
N HIS A 181 14.13 -15.21 -32.92
CA HIS A 181 13.94 -14.54 -34.19
C HIS A 181 15.16 -13.64 -34.44
N ALA A 182 16.11 -14.24 -35.15
CA ALA A 182 17.14 -13.47 -35.82
C ALA A 182 16.48 -12.61 -36.89
N THR A 183 16.54 -11.31 -36.73
CA THR A 183 16.42 -10.37 -37.84
C THR A 183 17.52 -9.31 -37.68
N ASP A 184 18.43 -9.45 -38.57
CA ASP A 184 19.54 -8.60 -39.00
C ASP A 184 19.02 -7.19 -39.30
N HIS A 185 19.51 -6.17 -38.60
CA HIS A 185 19.50 -4.79 -39.08
C HIS A 185 20.76 -4.04 -38.66
N ALA A 186 21.49 -3.74 -39.70
CA ALA A 186 22.73 -2.99 -39.72
C ALA A 186 22.70 -1.62 -39.03
N THR A 187 23.79 -1.37 -38.36
CA THR A 187 24.53 -0.13 -38.11
C THR A 187 23.93 1.19 -38.65
N ALA A 188 23.60 2.11 -37.71
CA ALA A 188 23.78 3.55 -37.95
C ALA A 188 24.19 4.23 -36.63
N HIS A 189 25.48 4.58 -36.56
CA HIS A 189 26.01 5.49 -35.55
C HIS A 189 25.43 6.88 -35.76
N GLY A 190 24.63 7.38 -34.84
CA GLY A 190 24.21 8.76 -34.76
C GLY A 190 24.55 9.32 -33.39
N THR A 191 25.62 10.09 -33.33
CA THR A 191 26.07 10.87 -32.18
C THR A 191 25.02 11.95 -31.89
N VAL A 192 24.23 11.83 -30.82
CA VAL A 192 23.36 12.93 -30.37
C VAL A 192 24.15 13.82 -29.42
N ARG A 193 24.55 14.95 -29.96
CA ARG A 193 25.17 16.08 -29.22
C ARG A 193 24.06 16.77 -28.42
N ALA A 194 24.18 16.76 -27.09
CA ALA A 194 23.29 17.49 -26.21
C ALA A 194 23.44 19.00 -26.44
N THR A 195 22.44 19.61 -27.03
CA THR A 195 22.28 21.07 -27.01
C THR A 195 21.22 21.42 -25.97
N ALA A 196 21.66 22.14 -24.93
CA ALA A 196 20.77 22.80 -23.99
C ALA A 196 19.95 23.85 -24.74
N GLY A 197 18.74 23.51 -25.13
CA GLY A 197 17.75 24.43 -25.71
C GLY A 197 16.83 24.92 -24.60
N ALA A 198 16.87 26.22 -24.35
CA ALA A 198 15.91 26.93 -23.52
C ALA A 198 14.51 26.69 -24.05
N ILE A 199 13.59 26.26 -23.18
CA ILE A 199 12.15 26.15 -23.48
C ILE A 199 11.61 27.58 -23.50
N THR A 200 11.56 28.18 -24.69
CA THR A 200 10.87 29.44 -24.97
C THR A 200 9.66 29.15 -25.83
N SER A 201 8.55 29.76 -25.45
CA SER A 201 7.28 29.92 -26.14
C SER A 201 6.24 28.82 -25.97
N VAL A 202 5.34 29.04 -25.00
CA VAL A 202 3.96 28.60 -25.05
C VAL A 202 3.22 29.58 -25.99
N ASP A 203 2.47 29.03 -26.93
CA ASP A 203 1.68 29.76 -27.93
C ASP A 203 0.71 30.75 -27.26
N PRO A 204 0.65 32.02 -27.65
CA PRO A 204 -0.21 33.03 -27.05
C PRO A 204 -1.71 32.85 -27.37
N ALA A 205 -2.12 31.79 -28.04
CA ALA A 205 -3.52 31.57 -28.43
C ALA A 205 -4.46 31.22 -27.28
N ASP A 206 -3.95 30.76 -26.11
CA ASP A 206 -4.80 30.30 -24.99
C ASP A 206 -5.10 31.33 -23.88
N GLY A 207 -4.74 32.59 -24.05
CA GLY A 207 -5.16 33.68 -23.16
C GLY A 207 -4.67 33.62 -21.71
N LEU A 208 -3.79 32.66 -21.35
CA LEU A 208 -3.20 32.52 -20.04
C LEU A 208 -1.79 33.12 -20.00
N ALA A 209 -1.71 34.40 -19.58
CA ALA A 209 -0.41 35.04 -19.31
C ALA A 209 0.27 34.36 -18.10
N VAL A 210 1.32 33.57 -18.34
CA VAL A 210 2.14 32.97 -17.28
C VAL A 210 3.02 34.06 -16.70
N VAL A 211 2.65 34.60 -15.54
CA VAL A 211 3.49 35.54 -14.77
C VAL A 211 4.55 34.73 -14.01
N PRO A 212 5.86 34.97 -14.21
CA PRO A 212 6.93 34.29 -13.51
C PRO A 212 6.77 34.43 -11.99
N PHE A 213 7.03 33.35 -11.25
CA PHE A 213 6.89 33.30 -9.79
C PHE A 213 7.63 34.44 -9.07
N ALA A 214 8.82 34.81 -9.56
CA ALA A 214 9.60 35.91 -9.01
C ALA A 214 8.88 37.28 -9.10
N GLN A 215 8.10 37.52 -10.15
CA GLN A 215 7.30 38.76 -10.27
C GLN A 215 6.08 38.75 -9.33
N ARG A 216 5.46 37.57 -9.09
CA ARG A 216 4.37 37.45 -8.09
C ARG A 216 4.88 37.64 -6.67
N LEU A 217 6.08 37.11 -6.37
CA LEU A 217 6.70 37.29 -5.05
C LEU A 217 7.08 38.75 -4.77
N ALA A 218 7.60 39.46 -5.79
CA ALA A 218 7.94 40.87 -5.67
C ALA A 218 6.71 41.76 -5.44
N ALA A 219 5.56 41.41 -6.04
CA ALA A 219 4.30 42.15 -5.84
C ALA A 219 3.72 41.97 -4.43
N LEU A 220 3.92 40.80 -3.80
CA LEU A 220 3.47 40.52 -2.42
C LEU A 220 4.30 41.23 -1.34
N ASN A 221 5.55 41.62 -1.65
CA ASN A 221 6.44 42.33 -0.72
C ASN A 221 6.37 43.86 -0.87
N ALA A 222 5.49 44.37 -1.74
CA ALA A 222 5.33 45.81 -2.02
C ALA A 222 4.05 46.43 -1.38
N GLU A 223 3.25 45.62 -0.64
CA GLU A 223 2.16 46.07 0.25
C GLU A 223 2.61 46.02 1.73
#